data_21b3ade9cfa99f3b5ea6063072cde5a9
#
_entry.id   21b3ade9cfa99f3b5ea6063072cde5a9
#
_cell.length_a   1.000
_cell.length_b   1.000
_cell.length_c   1.000
_cell.angle_alpha   90.00
_cell.angle_beta   90.00
_cell.angle_gamma   90.00
#
_symmetry.space_group_name_H-M   'P 1'
#
loop_
_entity.id
_entity.type
_entity.pdbx_description
1 polymer ?
#
loop_
_entity_poly.entity_id
_entity_poly.type
_entity_poly.pdbx_seq_one_letter_code
_entity_poly.pdbx_strand_id
1 'polypeptide(L)'
;TYEWVAKGVAPEKDTLQDLPPEICAEWYRKFDENQSIVTENLEEMKDVDPQMYEVLVRQNIHSLVVVPLYDDGKVIGFYGVDNPSTRYFEFVSEMLQIMGHFIVSSLKQRNLVRELEVMSYSDPLTTLGNRYAMERYIEQVDHTEPIGVVYCDITGLKRINDSEGHSAGDRLIRRCCDCLKRVFEGNGMFRIGGDELVVLCTGISEKEFYQKVEELKTELAAHDVSMAVGAAVNTLEAVGKDHLLTESERRMYQDKAEYYRSTGLDRR
;
A
#
# COMPACT_ATOMS: atom_id res chain seq x y z
N THR A 1 10.28 5.81 -14.66
CA THR A 1 11.43 5.08 -15.23
C THR A 1 12.03 4.13 -14.19
N TYR A 2 12.33 2.91 -14.60
CA TYR A 2 13.05 1.90 -13.81
C TYR A 2 14.28 1.49 -14.57
N GLU A 3 15.41 1.34 -13.88
CA GLU A 3 16.67 0.98 -14.49
C GLU A 3 17.40 -0.05 -13.61
N TRP A 4 18.00 -1.02 -14.24
CA TRP A 4 18.98 -1.91 -13.65
C TRP A 4 20.28 -1.81 -14.43
N VAL A 5 21.39 -1.61 -13.73
CA VAL A 5 22.71 -1.46 -14.34
C VAL A 5 23.64 -2.61 -13.99
N ALA A 6 24.50 -2.98 -14.94
CA ALA A 6 25.54 -3.97 -14.70
C ALA A 6 26.61 -3.41 -13.74
N LYS A 7 27.36 -4.30 -13.09
CA LYS A 7 28.44 -3.91 -12.18
C LYS A 7 29.48 -3.02 -12.90
N GLY A 8 29.67 -1.80 -12.39
CA GLY A 8 30.61 -0.83 -12.93
C GLY A 8 30.00 0.17 -13.94
N VAL A 9 28.71 0.08 -14.21
CA VAL A 9 27.97 1.06 -15.03
C VAL A 9 27.27 2.05 -14.09
N ALA A 10 27.35 3.34 -14.40
CA ALA A 10 26.62 4.37 -13.66
C ALA A 10 25.14 4.36 -14.08
N PRO A 11 24.18 4.47 -13.14
CA PRO A 11 22.78 4.59 -13.49
C PRO A 11 22.46 5.97 -14.06
N GLU A 12 21.61 6.02 -15.07
CA GLU A 12 21.13 7.25 -15.72
C GLU A 12 19.64 7.54 -15.44
N LYS A 13 19.03 6.77 -14.55
CA LYS A 13 17.60 6.87 -14.22
C LYS A 13 17.17 8.30 -13.89
N ASP A 14 17.97 9.05 -13.15
CA ASP A 14 17.61 10.38 -12.69
C ASP A 14 17.73 11.45 -13.80
N THR A 15 18.56 11.19 -14.82
CA THR A 15 18.74 12.06 -16.00
C THR A 15 17.72 11.81 -17.11
N LEU A 16 17.03 10.65 -17.05
CA LEU A 16 16.00 10.22 -18.02
C LEU A 16 14.55 10.47 -17.52
N GLN A 17 14.38 11.26 -16.47
CA GLN A 17 13.06 11.67 -16.03
C GLN A 17 12.57 12.87 -16.87
N ASP A 18 11.26 12.91 -17.11
CA ASP A 18 10.59 14.03 -17.75
C ASP A 18 11.14 14.41 -19.16
N LEU A 19 11.61 13.41 -19.90
CA LEU A 19 11.97 13.64 -21.30
C LEU A 19 10.76 14.11 -22.09
N PRO A 20 10.91 15.15 -22.95
CA PRO A 20 9.83 15.59 -23.85
C PRO A 20 9.30 14.42 -24.67
N PRO A 21 7.96 14.24 -24.78
CA PRO A 21 7.36 13.13 -25.54
C PRO A 21 7.84 13.06 -27.00
N GLU A 22 8.20 14.21 -27.57
CA GLU A 22 8.66 14.36 -28.94
C GLU A 22 9.97 13.58 -29.21
N ILE A 23 10.83 13.42 -28.21
CA ILE A 23 12.08 12.67 -28.34
C ILE A 23 11.82 11.19 -28.67
N CYS A 24 10.73 10.62 -28.14
CA CYS A 24 10.36 9.23 -28.40
C CYS A 24 9.36 9.06 -29.54
N ALA A 25 9.00 10.12 -30.24
CA ALA A 25 7.91 10.09 -31.25
C ALA A 25 8.17 9.05 -32.36
N GLU A 26 9.41 8.96 -32.85
CA GLU A 26 9.76 8.01 -33.90
C GLU A 26 9.71 6.56 -33.38
N TRP A 27 10.04 6.33 -32.12
CA TRP A 27 9.90 5.02 -31.51
C TRP A 27 8.44 4.61 -31.37
N TYR A 28 7.58 5.52 -30.88
CA TYR A 28 6.14 5.25 -30.79
C TYR A 28 5.52 4.96 -32.15
N ARG A 29 5.95 5.64 -33.22
CA ARG A 29 5.49 5.35 -34.59
C ARG A 29 5.82 3.90 -35.00
N LYS A 30 7.03 3.42 -34.72
CA LYS A 30 7.41 2.02 -34.98
C LYS A 30 6.66 1.03 -34.09
N PHE A 31 6.43 1.39 -32.85
CA PHE A 31 5.63 0.55 -31.92
C PHE A 31 4.17 0.44 -32.39
N ASP A 32 3.57 1.48 -32.92
CA ASP A 32 2.22 1.44 -33.50
C ASP A 32 2.15 0.52 -34.72
N GLU A 33 3.27 0.32 -35.42
CA GLU A 33 3.43 -0.66 -36.49
C GLU A 33 3.81 -2.07 -35.99
N ASN A 34 3.76 -2.30 -34.66
CA ASN A 34 4.15 -3.54 -34.01
C ASN A 34 5.63 -3.94 -34.23
N GLN A 35 6.50 -2.94 -34.35
CA GLN A 35 7.93 -3.14 -34.56
C GLN A 35 8.70 -2.84 -33.26
N SER A 36 9.77 -3.60 -33.02
CA SER A 36 10.76 -3.31 -31.99
C SER A 36 11.86 -2.42 -32.57
N ILE A 37 12.53 -1.67 -31.68
CA ILE A 37 13.75 -0.95 -32.05
C ILE A 37 14.94 -1.89 -31.84
N VAL A 38 15.63 -2.18 -32.91
CA VAL A 38 16.86 -2.97 -32.89
C VAL A 38 17.93 -2.19 -33.61
N THR A 39 18.95 -1.76 -32.88
CA THR A 39 20.05 -0.94 -33.43
C THR A 39 21.37 -1.58 -33.02
N GLU A 40 22.03 -2.19 -33.96
CA GLU A 40 23.34 -2.82 -33.76
C GLU A 40 24.48 -1.80 -33.71
N ASN A 41 24.33 -0.72 -34.47
CA ASN A 41 25.26 0.38 -34.53
C ASN A 41 24.51 1.72 -34.42
N LEU A 42 24.69 2.43 -33.30
CA LEU A 42 23.97 3.67 -33.03
C LEU A 42 24.23 4.77 -34.07
N GLU A 43 25.37 4.75 -34.76
CA GLU A 43 25.67 5.73 -35.81
C GLU A 43 24.65 5.75 -36.96
N GLU A 44 23.94 4.64 -37.17
CA GLU A 44 22.88 4.55 -38.18
C GLU A 44 21.64 5.38 -37.81
N MET A 45 21.46 5.70 -36.52
CA MET A 45 20.38 6.56 -36.06
C MET A 45 20.62 8.05 -36.27
N LYS A 46 21.86 8.46 -36.50
CA LYS A 46 22.25 9.87 -36.54
C LYS A 46 21.46 10.70 -37.57
N ASP A 47 21.17 10.11 -38.71
CA ASP A 47 20.43 10.76 -39.79
C ASP A 47 18.90 10.51 -39.71
N VAL A 48 18.48 9.46 -39.01
CA VAL A 48 17.06 9.04 -38.91
C VAL A 48 16.37 9.69 -37.71
N ASP A 49 17.06 9.70 -36.57
CA ASP A 49 16.54 10.28 -35.31
C ASP A 49 17.69 10.99 -34.56
N PRO A 50 18.09 12.19 -35.01
CA PRO A 50 19.21 12.92 -34.42
C PRO A 50 19.02 13.26 -32.94
N GLN A 51 17.78 13.51 -32.50
CA GLN A 51 17.49 13.88 -31.10
C GLN A 51 17.70 12.69 -30.17
N MET A 52 17.17 11.52 -30.52
CA MET A 52 17.37 10.30 -29.77
C MET A 52 18.83 9.85 -29.81
N TYR A 53 19.49 9.98 -30.95
CA TYR A 53 20.93 9.71 -31.11
C TYR A 53 21.75 10.48 -30.06
N GLU A 54 21.55 11.79 -29.94
CA GLU A 54 22.27 12.61 -28.96
C GLU A 54 22.01 12.16 -27.50
N VAL A 55 20.78 11.77 -27.16
CA VAL A 55 20.44 11.25 -25.82
C VAL A 55 21.19 9.96 -25.53
N LEU A 56 21.21 9.03 -26.47
CA LEU A 56 21.83 7.72 -26.30
C LEU A 56 23.39 7.79 -26.29
N VAL A 57 23.97 8.62 -27.11
CA VAL A 57 25.43 8.84 -27.12
C VAL A 57 25.93 9.38 -25.78
N ARG A 58 25.22 10.31 -25.18
CA ARG A 58 25.61 10.87 -23.86
C ARG A 58 25.65 9.80 -22.77
N GLN A 59 24.85 8.74 -22.91
CA GLN A 59 24.80 7.60 -21.99
C GLN A 59 25.79 6.48 -22.37
N ASN A 60 26.68 6.73 -23.34
CA ASN A 60 27.62 5.75 -23.83
C ASN A 60 26.98 4.47 -24.40
N ILE A 61 25.78 4.62 -24.97
CA ILE A 61 25.08 3.55 -25.67
C ILE A 61 25.58 3.47 -27.10
N HIS A 62 25.94 2.29 -27.56
CA HIS A 62 26.44 2.02 -28.91
C HIS A 62 25.52 1.11 -29.70
N SER A 63 24.71 0.34 -29.00
CA SER A 63 23.74 -0.57 -29.56
C SER A 63 22.58 -0.76 -28.56
N LEU A 64 21.37 -1.06 -29.05
CA LEU A 64 20.23 -1.26 -28.17
C LEU A 64 19.17 -2.15 -28.81
N VAL A 65 18.38 -2.79 -27.93
CA VAL A 65 17.13 -3.48 -28.27
C VAL A 65 16.04 -2.95 -27.35
N VAL A 66 15.01 -2.35 -27.93
CA VAL A 66 13.86 -1.82 -27.19
C VAL A 66 12.58 -2.43 -27.74
N VAL A 67 11.74 -2.92 -26.87
CA VAL A 67 10.44 -3.52 -27.21
C VAL A 67 9.30 -2.77 -26.54
N PRO A 68 8.16 -2.60 -27.21
CA PRO A 68 6.98 -1.98 -26.62
C PRO A 68 6.26 -2.91 -25.64
N LEU A 69 5.62 -2.32 -24.67
CA LEU A 69 4.67 -2.97 -23.76
C LEU A 69 3.25 -2.65 -24.24
N TYR A 70 2.52 -3.68 -24.66
CA TYR A 70 1.14 -3.53 -25.14
C TYR A 70 0.13 -3.92 -24.08
N ASP A 71 -0.90 -3.08 -23.93
CA ASP A 71 -2.11 -3.38 -23.22
C ASP A 71 -3.32 -3.17 -24.14
N ASP A 72 -4.07 -4.25 -24.41
CA ASP A 72 -5.22 -4.26 -25.34
C ASP A 72 -4.93 -3.56 -26.69
N GLY A 73 -3.74 -3.83 -27.25
CA GLY A 73 -3.29 -3.29 -28.51
C GLY A 73 -2.80 -1.85 -28.47
N LYS A 74 -2.72 -1.23 -27.29
CA LYS A 74 -2.13 0.11 -27.10
C LYS A 74 -0.78 0.02 -26.46
N VAL A 75 0.15 0.85 -26.90
CA VAL A 75 1.46 0.99 -26.26
C VAL A 75 1.30 1.74 -24.93
N ILE A 76 1.62 1.07 -23.82
CA ILE A 76 1.60 1.65 -22.47
C ILE A 76 2.98 2.04 -21.96
N GLY A 77 4.00 1.67 -22.69
CA GLY A 77 5.40 1.94 -22.38
C GLY A 77 6.32 1.07 -23.22
N PHE A 78 7.58 1.11 -22.91
CA PHE A 78 8.60 0.29 -23.54
C PHE A 78 9.72 -0.01 -22.56
N TYR A 79 10.54 -0.99 -22.87
CA TYR A 79 11.73 -1.32 -22.12
C TYR A 79 12.75 -2.01 -23.02
N GLY A 80 13.98 -2.03 -22.60
CA GLY A 80 15.03 -2.54 -23.46
C GLY A 80 16.31 -2.90 -22.73
N VAL A 81 17.29 -3.25 -23.51
CA VAL A 81 18.68 -3.52 -23.07
C VAL A 81 19.63 -2.71 -23.90
N ASP A 82 20.51 -1.99 -23.25
CA ASP A 82 21.55 -1.19 -23.84
C ASP A 82 22.85 -2.00 -23.92
N ASN A 83 23.56 -1.83 -25.03
CA ASN A 83 24.83 -2.51 -25.33
C ASN A 83 24.79 -4.04 -25.18
N PRO A 84 23.74 -4.74 -25.67
CA PRO A 84 23.73 -6.19 -25.64
C PRO A 84 24.83 -6.72 -26.59
N SER A 85 25.33 -7.93 -26.32
CA SER A 85 26.26 -8.58 -27.23
C SER A 85 25.59 -8.80 -28.60
N THR A 86 26.18 -8.27 -29.67
CA THR A 86 25.67 -8.34 -31.05
C THR A 86 25.35 -9.76 -31.53
N ARG A 87 26.07 -10.75 -30.99
CA ARG A 87 25.85 -12.17 -31.27
C ARG A 87 24.42 -12.66 -30.93
N TYR A 88 23.71 -11.96 -30.05
CA TYR A 88 22.42 -12.44 -29.50
C TYR A 88 21.27 -11.46 -29.76
N PHE A 89 21.37 -10.49 -30.64
CA PHE A 89 20.36 -9.46 -30.87
C PHE A 89 18.96 -10.01 -31.14
N GLU A 90 18.81 -10.94 -32.08
CA GLU A 90 17.52 -11.56 -32.40
C GLU A 90 16.93 -12.28 -31.17
N PHE A 91 17.76 -13.08 -30.50
CA PHE A 91 17.35 -13.80 -29.29
C PHE A 91 16.94 -12.85 -28.15
N VAL A 92 17.68 -11.75 -27.94
CA VAL A 92 17.35 -10.73 -26.95
C VAL A 92 16.01 -10.07 -27.26
N SER A 93 15.75 -9.72 -28.50
CA SER A 93 14.49 -9.11 -28.92
C SER A 93 13.29 -10.03 -28.66
N GLU A 94 13.38 -11.30 -29.08
CA GLU A 94 12.32 -12.29 -28.82
C GLU A 94 12.09 -12.53 -27.32
N MET A 95 13.16 -12.68 -26.56
CA MET A 95 13.10 -12.85 -25.10
C MET A 95 12.43 -11.65 -24.42
N LEU A 96 12.81 -10.43 -24.81
CA LEU A 96 12.19 -9.21 -24.28
C LEU A 96 10.70 -9.15 -24.65
N GLN A 97 10.29 -9.49 -25.87
CA GLN A 97 8.87 -9.51 -26.23
C GLN A 97 8.07 -10.48 -25.34
N ILE A 98 8.58 -11.69 -25.08
CA ILE A 98 7.94 -12.64 -24.17
C ILE A 98 7.87 -12.09 -22.76
N MET A 99 8.96 -11.54 -22.24
CA MET A 99 8.98 -10.92 -20.89
C MET A 99 8.00 -9.74 -20.79
N GLY A 100 7.83 -8.96 -21.86
CA GLY A 100 6.88 -7.85 -21.93
C GLY A 100 5.45 -8.29 -21.59
N HIS A 101 5.01 -9.43 -22.12
CA HIS A 101 3.70 -9.99 -21.80
C HIS A 101 3.56 -10.33 -20.30
N PHE A 102 4.59 -10.88 -19.67
CA PHE A 102 4.57 -11.18 -18.24
C PHE A 102 4.56 -9.90 -17.40
N ILE A 103 5.32 -8.87 -17.80
CA ILE A 103 5.34 -7.57 -17.13
C ILE A 103 3.94 -6.95 -17.16
N VAL A 104 3.32 -6.86 -18.33
CA VAL A 104 1.97 -6.27 -18.50
C VAL A 104 0.92 -7.07 -17.71
N SER A 105 0.96 -8.40 -17.80
CA SER A 105 0.05 -9.26 -17.05
C SER A 105 0.17 -9.08 -15.53
N SER A 106 1.40 -9.01 -15.02
CA SER A 106 1.65 -8.77 -13.59
C SER A 106 1.20 -7.38 -13.13
N LEU A 107 1.38 -6.35 -13.97
CA LEU A 107 0.89 -4.99 -13.70
C LEU A 107 -0.64 -4.94 -13.68
N LYS A 108 -1.31 -5.58 -14.65
CA LYS A 108 -2.78 -5.68 -14.68
C LYS A 108 -3.31 -6.38 -13.42
N GLN A 109 -2.74 -7.52 -13.08
CA GLN A 109 -3.18 -8.27 -11.89
C GLN A 109 -3.02 -7.42 -10.62
N ARG A 110 -1.88 -6.77 -10.44
CA ARG A 110 -1.66 -5.89 -9.28
C ARG A 110 -2.64 -4.71 -9.25
N ASN A 111 -2.91 -4.07 -10.39
CA ASN A 111 -3.84 -2.95 -10.46
C ASN A 111 -5.29 -3.40 -10.17
N LEU A 112 -5.70 -4.56 -10.68
CA LEU A 112 -7.03 -5.12 -10.40
C LEU A 112 -7.22 -5.45 -8.91
N VAL A 113 -6.22 -6.06 -8.28
CA VAL A 113 -6.24 -6.32 -6.83
C VAL A 113 -6.36 -5.01 -6.08
N ARG A 114 -5.58 -4.00 -6.43
CA ARG A 114 -5.63 -2.68 -5.80
C ARG A 114 -6.98 -1.98 -6.01
N GLU A 115 -7.59 -2.09 -7.18
CA GLU A 115 -8.94 -1.55 -7.44
C GLU A 115 -10.01 -2.25 -6.60
N LEU A 116 -9.93 -3.58 -6.47
CA LEU A 116 -10.84 -4.33 -5.60
C LEU A 116 -10.67 -3.97 -4.12
N GLU A 117 -9.43 -3.76 -3.67
CA GLU A 117 -9.13 -3.26 -2.31
C GLU A 117 -9.72 -1.86 -2.09
N VAL A 118 -9.58 -0.96 -3.08
CA VAL A 118 -10.12 0.41 -3.04
C VAL A 118 -11.65 0.43 -3.04
N MET A 119 -12.31 -0.46 -3.79
CA MET A 119 -13.78 -0.53 -3.84
C MET A 119 -14.41 -1.00 -2.52
N SER A 120 -13.64 -1.61 -1.62
CA SER A 120 -14.10 -2.09 -0.32
C SER A 120 -13.42 -1.36 0.83
N TYR A 121 -13.81 -0.12 1.09
CA TYR A 121 -13.33 0.65 2.27
C TYR A 121 -14.02 0.31 3.58
N SER A 122 -15.03 -0.52 3.57
CA SER A 122 -15.80 -0.87 4.75
C SER A 122 -15.70 -2.36 5.11
N ASP A 123 -15.72 -2.65 6.39
CA ASP A 123 -15.87 -4.01 6.89
C ASP A 123 -17.36 -4.42 6.79
N PRO A 124 -17.69 -5.55 6.14
CA PRO A 124 -19.09 -5.94 5.88
C PRO A 124 -19.85 -6.34 7.13
N LEU A 125 -19.18 -6.74 8.21
CA LEU A 125 -19.82 -7.15 9.46
C LEU A 125 -20.20 -5.95 10.32
N THR A 126 -19.32 -4.94 10.41
CA THR A 126 -19.42 -3.82 11.37
C THR A 126 -19.79 -2.50 10.74
N THR A 127 -19.67 -2.38 9.41
CA THR A 127 -19.81 -1.13 8.64
C THR A 127 -18.75 -0.06 9.01
N LEU A 128 -17.78 -0.39 9.84
CA LEU A 128 -16.61 0.46 10.09
C LEU A 128 -15.69 0.44 8.85
N GLY A 129 -14.75 1.37 8.79
CA GLY A 129 -13.66 1.27 7.82
C GLY A 129 -12.88 -0.03 8.01
N ASN A 130 -12.32 -0.56 6.93
CA ASN A 130 -11.38 -1.67 6.99
C ASN A 130 -9.93 -1.15 7.14
N ARG A 131 -8.94 -2.05 7.17
CA ARG A 131 -7.50 -1.70 7.25
C ARG A 131 -7.09 -0.71 6.16
N TYR A 132 -7.56 -0.90 4.94
CA TYR A 132 -7.23 -0.02 3.82
C TYR A 132 -7.81 1.39 4.01
N ALA A 133 -9.06 1.48 4.50
CA ALA A 133 -9.67 2.76 4.86
C ALA A 133 -8.88 3.50 5.95
N MET A 134 -8.36 2.76 6.95
CA MET A 134 -7.52 3.33 8.00
C MET A 134 -6.22 3.94 7.43
N GLU A 135 -5.53 3.20 6.56
CA GLU A 135 -4.29 3.68 5.93
C GLU A 135 -4.54 4.95 5.11
N ARG A 136 -5.61 4.96 4.33
CA ARG A 136 -6.04 6.14 3.56
C ARG A 136 -6.43 7.32 4.45
N TYR A 137 -7.09 7.07 5.57
CA TYR A 137 -7.45 8.10 6.53
C TYR A 137 -6.20 8.77 7.13
N ILE A 138 -5.21 7.97 7.53
CA ILE A 138 -3.92 8.47 8.06
C ILE A 138 -3.16 9.32 7.03
N GLU A 139 -3.23 8.98 5.74
CA GLU A 139 -2.59 9.77 4.67
C GLU A 139 -3.25 11.15 4.46
N GLN A 140 -4.52 11.31 4.84
CA GLN A 140 -5.31 12.53 4.59
C GLN A 140 -5.36 13.48 5.78
N VAL A 141 -4.99 13.03 6.99
CA VAL A 141 -5.01 13.89 8.19
C VAL A 141 -3.81 14.83 8.20
N ASP A 142 -3.95 15.96 8.88
CA ASP A 142 -2.83 16.87 9.11
C ASP A 142 -1.84 16.24 10.09
N HIS A 143 -0.62 15.99 9.63
CA HIS A 143 0.42 15.32 10.40
C HIS A 143 1.04 16.21 11.49
N THR A 144 0.79 17.50 11.45
CA THR A 144 1.27 18.47 12.45
C THR A 144 0.34 18.58 13.65
N GLU A 145 -0.92 18.21 13.48
CA GLU A 145 -1.92 18.19 14.54
C GLU A 145 -1.86 16.91 15.39
N PRO A 146 -2.20 16.99 16.68
CA PRO A 146 -2.29 15.79 17.52
C PRO A 146 -3.33 14.82 17.01
N ILE A 147 -2.92 13.56 16.92
CA ILE A 147 -3.80 12.43 16.62
C ILE A 147 -3.76 11.44 17.78
N GLY A 148 -4.92 11.08 18.30
CA GLY A 148 -5.10 10.01 19.27
C GLY A 148 -5.41 8.70 18.57
N VAL A 149 -4.71 7.63 18.96
CA VAL A 149 -4.95 6.27 18.49
C VAL A 149 -5.43 5.42 19.64
N VAL A 150 -6.60 4.80 19.48
CA VAL A 150 -7.10 3.76 20.39
C VAL A 150 -7.06 2.43 19.65
N TYR A 151 -6.25 1.50 20.13
CA TYR A 151 -6.17 0.14 19.61
C TYR A 151 -6.91 -0.79 20.55
N CYS A 152 -7.86 -1.55 20.02
CA CYS A 152 -8.73 -2.43 20.79
C CYS A 152 -8.67 -3.86 20.26
N ASP A 153 -8.74 -4.84 21.17
CA ASP A 153 -8.85 -6.26 20.87
C ASP A 153 -10.00 -6.86 21.67
N ILE A 154 -10.95 -7.49 20.99
CA ILE A 154 -12.16 -8.04 21.63
C ILE A 154 -11.78 -9.29 22.41
N THR A 155 -11.91 -9.23 23.74
CA THR A 155 -11.55 -10.35 24.60
C THR A 155 -12.62 -11.44 24.61
N GLY A 156 -12.20 -12.70 24.61
CA GLY A 156 -13.11 -13.85 24.69
C GLY A 156 -13.84 -14.22 23.40
N LEU A 157 -13.58 -13.55 22.28
CA LEU A 157 -14.25 -13.83 20.99
C LEU A 157 -14.08 -15.29 20.56
N LYS A 158 -12.86 -15.85 20.66
CA LYS A 158 -12.62 -17.25 20.32
C LYS A 158 -13.45 -18.20 21.18
N ARG A 159 -13.52 -17.96 22.48
CA ARG A 159 -14.32 -18.80 23.39
C ARG A 159 -15.80 -18.79 23.02
N ILE A 160 -16.37 -17.62 22.69
CA ILE A 160 -17.76 -17.50 22.27
C ILE A 160 -17.97 -18.22 20.93
N ASN A 161 -17.06 -18.07 19.98
CA ASN A 161 -17.13 -18.80 18.72
C ASN A 161 -17.11 -20.32 18.92
N ASP A 162 -16.24 -20.81 19.78
CA ASP A 162 -16.08 -22.23 20.07
C ASP A 162 -17.30 -22.82 20.84
N SER A 163 -17.94 -22.05 21.73
CA SER A 163 -19.06 -22.51 22.57
C SER A 163 -20.42 -22.27 21.94
N GLU A 164 -20.62 -21.17 21.19
CA GLU A 164 -21.94 -20.71 20.72
C GLU A 164 -21.98 -20.50 19.20
N GLY A 165 -20.86 -20.74 18.51
CA GLY A 165 -20.74 -20.59 17.07
C GLY A 165 -20.46 -19.15 16.58
N HIS A 166 -20.02 -19.03 15.33
CA HIS A 166 -19.60 -17.77 14.74
C HIS A 166 -20.66 -16.67 14.74
N SER A 167 -21.94 -17.02 14.65
CA SER A 167 -23.02 -16.02 14.72
C SER A 167 -23.09 -15.31 16.08
N ALA A 168 -22.70 -15.99 17.19
CA ALA A 168 -22.60 -15.36 18.50
C ALA A 168 -21.40 -14.43 18.59
N GLY A 169 -20.25 -14.83 18.02
CA GLY A 169 -19.07 -13.97 17.90
C GLY A 169 -19.36 -12.71 17.07
N ASP A 170 -20.07 -12.84 15.96
CA ASP A 170 -20.49 -11.69 15.14
C ASP A 170 -21.35 -10.69 15.93
N ARG A 171 -22.26 -11.20 16.78
CA ARG A 171 -23.03 -10.33 17.67
C ARG A 171 -22.16 -9.62 18.70
N LEU A 172 -21.16 -10.32 19.28
CA LEU A 172 -20.21 -9.72 20.19
C LEU A 172 -19.44 -8.59 19.52
N ILE A 173 -18.90 -8.85 18.32
CA ILE A 173 -18.16 -7.84 17.55
C ILE A 173 -19.02 -6.60 17.33
N ARG A 174 -20.26 -6.75 16.87
CA ARG A 174 -21.20 -5.62 16.65
C ARG A 174 -21.45 -4.84 17.94
N ARG A 175 -21.68 -5.50 19.07
CA ARG A 175 -21.86 -4.84 20.38
C ARG A 175 -20.65 -4.01 20.79
N CYS A 176 -19.43 -4.54 20.61
CA CYS A 176 -18.21 -3.79 20.86
C CYS A 176 -18.09 -2.57 19.94
N CYS A 177 -18.40 -2.72 18.65
CA CYS A 177 -18.41 -1.60 17.71
C CYS A 177 -19.48 -0.54 18.07
N ASP A 178 -20.63 -0.93 18.58
CA ASP A 178 -21.67 0.01 19.02
C ASP A 178 -21.20 0.85 20.22
N CYS A 179 -20.44 0.28 21.15
CA CYS A 179 -19.80 1.03 22.24
C CYS A 179 -18.80 2.05 21.70
N LEU A 180 -17.93 1.65 20.73
CA LEU A 180 -17.01 2.57 20.09
C LEU A 180 -17.74 3.72 19.38
N LYS A 181 -18.80 3.44 18.63
CA LYS A 181 -19.58 4.44 17.90
C LYS A 181 -20.20 5.48 18.84
N ARG A 182 -20.68 5.07 20.02
CA ARG A 182 -21.27 6.00 21.01
C ARG A 182 -20.24 6.96 21.59
N VAL A 183 -19.03 6.46 21.90
CA VAL A 183 -18.00 7.27 22.55
C VAL A 183 -17.22 8.12 21.53
N PHE A 184 -16.93 7.56 20.37
CA PHE A 184 -16.06 8.18 19.37
C PHE A 184 -16.82 8.65 18.12
N GLU A 185 -18.08 9.02 18.25
CA GLU A 185 -18.84 9.60 17.13
C GLU A 185 -18.08 10.73 16.45
N GLY A 186 -18.07 10.73 15.12
CA GLY A 186 -17.35 11.73 14.31
C GLY A 186 -15.85 11.46 14.11
N ASN A 187 -15.29 10.40 14.72
CA ASN A 187 -13.89 10.01 14.55
C ASN A 187 -13.74 8.84 13.57
N GLY A 188 -12.54 8.63 13.07
CA GLY A 188 -12.23 7.48 12.22
C GLY A 188 -12.28 6.18 13.01
N MET A 189 -13.10 5.21 12.60
CA MET A 189 -13.22 3.92 13.26
C MET A 189 -13.04 2.80 12.25
N PHE A 190 -12.20 1.82 12.59
CA PHE A 190 -11.76 0.80 11.65
C PHE A 190 -11.70 -0.58 12.30
N ARG A 191 -12.07 -1.61 11.53
CA ARG A 191 -11.79 -3.01 11.86
C ARG A 191 -10.66 -3.50 11.00
N ILE A 192 -9.52 -3.78 11.61
CA ILE A 192 -8.27 -4.11 10.91
C ILE A 192 -7.88 -5.58 10.97
N GLY A 193 -8.57 -6.35 11.79
CA GLY A 193 -8.41 -7.78 11.99
C GLY A 193 -9.71 -8.44 12.43
N GLY A 194 -9.67 -9.72 12.75
CA GLY A 194 -10.84 -10.47 13.20
C GLY A 194 -11.49 -9.90 14.45
N ASP A 195 -10.68 -9.61 15.47
CA ASP A 195 -11.01 -9.06 16.80
C ASP A 195 -10.38 -7.68 17.06
N GLU A 196 -9.65 -7.14 16.10
CA GLU A 196 -8.89 -5.90 16.23
C GLU A 196 -9.66 -4.70 15.66
N LEU A 197 -9.83 -3.66 16.48
CA LEU A 197 -10.49 -2.41 16.15
C LEU A 197 -9.53 -1.25 16.43
N VAL A 198 -9.55 -0.23 15.59
CA VAL A 198 -8.75 0.99 15.78
C VAL A 198 -9.64 2.21 15.66
N VAL A 199 -9.44 3.18 16.56
CA VAL A 199 -10.04 4.51 16.47
C VAL A 199 -8.93 5.55 16.28
N LEU A 200 -9.15 6.47 15.37
CA LEU A 200 -8.28 7.62 15.10
C LEU A 200 -9.02 8.91 15.39
N CYS A 201 -8.57 9.63 16.42
CA CYS A 201 -9.14 10.90 16.85
C CYS A 201 -8.23 12.04 16.38
N THR A 202 -8.72 12.92 15.54
CA THR A 202 -8.01 14.11 15.06
C THR A 202 -8.56 15.38 15.68
N GLY A 203 -7.72 16.40 15.85
CA GLY A 203 -8.15 17.70 16.40
C GLY A 203 -8.61 17.64 17.84
N ILE A 204 -8.14 16.66 18.63
CA ILE A 204 -8.50 16.44 20.01
C ILE A 204 -7.33 16.74 20.95
N SER A 205 -7.58 17.39 22.07
CA SER A 205 -6.54 17.57 23.09
C SER A 205 -6.22 16.24 23.79
N GLU A 206 -4.99 16.09 24.28
CA GLU A 206 -4.57 14.89 25.00
C GLU A 206 -5.49 14.57 26.19
N LYS A 207 -5.93 15.58 26.92
CA LYS A 207 -6.84 15.43 28.07
C LYS A 207 -8.19 14.88 27.64
N GLU A 208 -8.80 15.44 26.61
CA GLU A 208 -10.11 14.99 26.09
C GLU A 208 -10.00 13.59 25.50
N PHE A 209 -8.88 13.30 24.82
CA PHE A 209 -8.64 11.97 24.27
C PHE A 209 -8.63 10.90 25.38
N TYR A 210 -7.85 11.05 26.43
CA TYR A 210 -7.82 10.08 27.53
C TYR A 210 -9.13 10.04 28.33
N GLN A 211 -9.87 11.14 28.39
CA GLN A 211 -11.23 11.13 28.98
C GLN A 211 -12.16 10.21 28.15
N LYS A 212 -12.14 10.30 26.83
CA LYS A 212 -12.92 9.39 25.96
C LYS A 212 -12.49 7.93 26.08
N VAL A 213 -11.21 7.66 26.32
CA VAL A 213 -10.73 6.29 26.58
C VAL A 213 -11.32 5.74 27.88
N GLU A 214 -11.43 6.53 28.95
CA GLU A 214 -12.07 6.12 30.19
C GLU A 214 -13.61 6.00 30.05
N GLU A 215 -14.24 6.86 29.26
CA GLU A 215 -15.66 6.72 28.88
C GLU A 215 -15.91 5.41 28.14
N LEU A 216 -15.00 5.00 27.21
CA LEU A 216 -15.10 3.72 26.52
C LEU A 216 -15.11 2.54 27.52
N LYS A 217 -14.19 2.52 28.48
CA LYS A 217 -14.15 1.45 29.49
C LYS A 217 -15.45 1.35 30.28
N THR A 218 -16.02 2.50 30.61
CA THR A 218 -17.32 2.58 31.31
C THR A 218 -18.46 2.06 30.44
N GLU A 219 -18.46 2.45 29.16
CA GLU A 219 -19.50 2.01 28.20
C GLU A 219 -19.42 0.50 27.93
N LEU A 220 -18.21 -0.07 27.83
CA LEU A 220 -18.00 -1.51 27.67
C LEU A 220 -18.55 -2.28 28.86
N ALA A 221 -18.26 -1.83 30.09
CA ALA A 221 -18.77 -2.45 31.30
C ALA A 221 -20.30 -2.37 31.39
N ALA A 222 -20.91 -1.24 31.02
CA ALA A 222 -22.36 -1.03 31.01
C ALA A 222 -23.10 -1.98 30.05
N HIS A 223 -22.42 -2.41 28.99
CA HIS A 223 -23.01 -3.30 27.97
C HIS A 223 -22.53 -4.76 28.08
N ASP A 224 -21.88 -5.14 29.17
CA ASP A 224 -21.37 -6.49 29.41
C ASP A 224 -20.58 -7.02 28.18
N VAL A 225 -19.65 -6.21 27.67
CA VAL A 225 -18.66 -6.56 26.65
C VAL A 225 -17.29 -6.14 27.12
N SER A 226 -16.27 -6.82 26.65
CA SER A 226 -14.90 -6.57 27.06
C SER A 226 -13.96 -6.48 25.89
N MET A 227 -13.12 -5.45 25.90
CA MET A 227 -12.01 -5.28 24.98
C MET A 227 -10.76 -4.90 25.79
N ALA A 228 -9.61 -5.40 25.37
CA ALA A 228 -8.33 -4.84 25.77
C ALA A 228 -8.11 -3.53 25.02
N VAL A 229 -7.70 -2.48 25.71
CA VAL A 229 -7.61 -1.13 25.16
C VAL A 229 -6.22 -0.56 25.37
N GLY A 230 -5.55 -0.16 24.29
CA GLY A 230 -4.31 0.61 24.33
C GLY A 230 -4.51 1.95 23.64
N ALA A 231 -3.99 3.02 24.23
CA ALA A 231 -4.18 4.36 23.73
C ALA A 231 -2.88 5.16 23.74
N ALA A 232 -2.63 5.91 22.67
CA ALA A 232 -1.50 6.81 22.54
C ALA A 232 -1.92 8.07 21.75
N VAL A 233 -1.31 9.20 22.05
CA VAL A 233 -1.55 10.46 21.36
C VAL A 233 -0.21 11.15 21.08
N ASN A 234 -0.04 11.63 19.85
CA ASN A 234 1.11 12.43 19.42
C ASN A 234 0.84 13.03 18.03
N THR A 235 1.76 13.86 17.52
CA THR A 235 1.72 14.27 16.12
C THR A 235 2.44 13.25 15.25
N LEU A 236 1.94 13.03 14.03
CA LEU A 236 2.59 12.08 13.10
C LEU A 236 3.93 12.62 12.61
N GLU A 237 4.10 13.93 12.54
CA GLU A 237 5.38 14.58 12.24
C GLU A 237 6.47 14.23 13.27
N ALA A 238 6.11 14.19 14.56
CA ALA A 238 7.07 13.96 15.64
C ALA A 238 7.51 12.49 15.77
N VAL A 239 6.60 11.54 15.61
CA VAL A 239 6.87 10.12 15.91
C VAL A 239 6.67 9.16 14.73
N GLY A 240 5.99 9.60 13.69
CA GLY A 240 5.59 8.75 12.55
C GLY A 240 4.39 7.83 12.87
N LYS A 241 3.65 7.47 11.83
CA LYS A 241 2.43 6.64 11.94
C LYS A 241 2.68 5.27 12.56
N ASP A 242 3.75 4.60 12.12
CA ASP A 242 4.06 3.24 12.55
C ASP A 242 4.41 3.17 14.03
N HIS A 243 5.12 4.18 14.55
CA HIS A 243 5.45 4.26 15.97
C HIS A 243 4.21 4.48 16.83
N LEU A 244 3.31 5.38 16.42
CA LEU A 244 2.09 5.69 17.20
C LEU A 244 1.13 4.50 17.24
N LEU A 245 0.95 3.80 16.13
CA LEU A 245 0.16 2.56 16.06
C LEU A 245 0.79 1.45 16.92
N THR A 246 2.10 1.23 16.79
CA THR A 246 2.83 0.21 17.57
C THR A 246 2.77 0.48 19.07
N GLU A 247 2.88 1.74 19.49
CA GLU A 247 2.80 2.10 20.91
C GLU A 247 1.39 1.86 21.48
N SER A 248 0.33 2.20 20.73
CA SER A 248 -1.04 1.91 21.16
C SER A 248 -1.32 0.41 21.19
N GLU A 249 -0.85 -0.35 20.21
CA GLU A 249 -0.95 -1.81 20.17
C GLU A 249 -0.19 -2.45 21.35
N ARG A 250 1.02 -2.00 21.65
CA ARG A 250 1.81 -2.48 22.79
C ARG A 250 1.06 -2.29 24.12
N ARG A 251 0.43 -1.13 24.29
CA ARG A 251 -0.39 -0.84 25.50
C ARG A 251 -1.62 -1.74 25.56
N MET A 252 -2.26 -1.99 24.43
CA MET A 252 -3.39 -2.93 24.34
C MET A 252 -2.97 -4.34 24.76
N TYR A 253 -1.80 -4.83 24.31
CA TYR A 253 -1.29 -6.13 24.76
C TYR A 253 -1.00 -6.18 26.26
N GLN A 254 -0.58 -5.08 26.88
CA GLN A 254 -0.39 -5.01 28.33
C GLN A 254 -1.73 -5.11 29.06
N ASP A 255 -2.75 -4.37 28.62
CA ASP A 255 -4.12 -4.42 29.15
C ASP A 255 -4.74 -5.82 28.97
N LYS A 256 -4.55 -6.42 27.79
CA LYS A 256 -4.99 -7.80 27.50
C LYS A 256 -4.35 -8.81 28.47
N ALA A 257 -3.07 -8.66 28.76
CA ALA A 257 -2.34 -9.52 29.69
C ALA A 257 -2.84 -9.37 31.14
N GLU A 258 -3.25 -8.16 31.53
CA GLU A 258 -3.82 -7.89 32.85
C GLU A 258 -5.23 -8.46 33.00
N TYR A 259 -6.05 -8.32 31.97
CA TYR A 259 -7.37 -8.93 31.91
C TYR A 259 -7.32 -10.45 32.13
N TYR A 260 -6.46 -11.18 31.40
CA TYR A 260 -6.35 -12.62 31.55
C TYR A 260 -5.78 -13.05 32.92
N ARG A 261 -4.89 -12.24 33.52
CA ARG A 261 -4.40 -12.50 34.89
C ARG A 261 -5.48 -12.31 35.95
N SER A 262 -6.30 -11.27 35.83
CA SER A 262 -7.35 -10.94 36.80
C SER A 262 -8.55 -11.89 36.72
N THR A 263 -8.90 -12.35 35.52
CA THR A 263 -10.04 -13.23 35.29
C THR A 263 -9.73 -14.72 35.45
N GLY A 264 -8.44 -15.10 35.49
CA GLY A 264 -8.04 -16.52 35.55
C GLY A 264 -8.36 -17.30 34.27
N LEU A 265 -8.74 -16.61 33.18
CA LEU A 265 -9.05 -17.23 31.90
C LEU A 265 -7.76 -17.55 31.14
N ASP A 266 -7.72 -18.71 30.49
CA ASP A 266 -6.57 -19.08 29.65
C ASP A 266 -6.56 -18.24 28.36
N ARG A 267 -5.38 -17.86 27.88
CA ARG A 267 -5.14 -17.15 26.64
C ARG A 267 -5.44 -17.97 25.37
N ARG A 268 -5.76 -19.25 25.52
CA ARG A 268 -5.95 -20.18 24.40
C ARG A 268 -7.30 -20.04 23.72
#